data_01b8d7d8b47146123b2b9e4f0dde5d95
#
_entry.id   01b8d7d8b47146123b2b9e4f0dde5d95
#
_cell.length_a   1.000
_cell.length_b   1.000
_cell.length_c   1.000
_cell.angle_alpha   90.00
_cell.angle_beta   90.00
_cell.angle_gamma   90.00
#
_symmetry.space_group_name_H-M   'P 1'
#
loop_
_entity.id
_entity.type
_entity.pdbx_description
1 polymer ?
#
loop_
_entity_poly.entity_id
_entity_poly.type
_entity_poly.pdbx_seq_one_letter_code
_entity_poly.pdbx_strand_id
1 'polypeptide(L)'
;YFSKWQIGKPYKIFCLGEEVQPDPDPIFRMDVSDCTVHILTSLASVQSNNWSEAKSNLIKIHYKSDSDGKHIPRYDKRWHFTTDRLLDNPSTKNITQTLFHSEKIKKIDLTLNQKENGDEFLNIKWVKKVSIHFIPNHLIDASLLKKIPSVAGVAFVKKAYFKMGLIIAHEGIIIDNKDIIHA
;
A
#
# COMPACT_ATOMS: atom_id res chain seq x y z
N TYR A 1 4.21 16.18 6.68
CA TYR A 1 3.83 16.45 8.08
C TYR A 1 3.18 15.24 8.74
N PHE A 2 2.08 14.71 8.22
CA PHE A 2 1.31 13.61 8.84
C PHE A 2 2.11 12.32 9.03
N SER A 3 2.98 11.96 8.11
CA SER A 3 3.87 10.82 8.26
C SER A 3 4.83 10.99 9.45
N LYS A 4 5.46 12.18 9.57
CA LYS A 4 6.35 12.49 10.70
C LYS A 4 5.61 12.49 12.05
N TRP A 5 4.35 12.90 12.08
CA TRP A 5 3.53 12.91 13.29
C TRP A 5 3.27 11.50 13.84
N GLN A 6 3.31 10.46 13.00
CA GLN A 6 3.13 9.07 13.43
C GLN A 6 4.39 8.44 14.05
N ILE A 7 5.55 9.11 13.99
CA ILE A 7 6.80 8.60 14.58
C ILE A 7 6.61 8.38 16.08
N GLY A 8 7.01 7.21 16.58
CA GLY A 8 6.90 6.84 17.99
C GLY A 8 5.55 6.23 18.39
N LYS A 9 4.60 6.07 17.47
CA LYS A 9 3.37 5.32 17.73
C LYS A 9 3.68 3.83 17.94
N PRO A 10 2.96 3.15 18.85
CA PRO A 10 3.10 1.71 19.02
C PRO A 10 2.83 0.96 17.71
N TYR A 11 3.62 -0.09 17.44
CA TYR A 11 3.43 -0.95 16.29
C TYR A 11 2.37 -2.01 16.57
N LYS A 12 1.38 -2.11 15.69
CA LYS A 12 0.37 -3.17 15.73
C LYS A 12 -0.13 -3.44 14.32
N ILE A 13 -0.02 -4.68 13.85
CA ILE A 13 -0.44 -5.10 12.52
C ILE A 13 -1.96 -5.28 12.42
N PHE A 14 -2.51 -5.10 11.21
CA PHE A 14 -3.91 -5.35 10.87
C PHE A 14 -4.90 -4.60 11.76
N CYS A 15 -4.74 -3.28 11.86
CA CYS A 15 -5.51 -2.44 12.78
C CYS A 15 -6.52 -1.52 12.09
N LEU A 16 -6.71 -1.62 10.79
CA LEU A 16 -7.77 -0.94 10.05
C LEU A 16 -8.79 -1.95 9.56
N GLY A 17 -10.04 -1.66 9.82
CA GLY A 17 -11.15 -2.53 9.49
C GLY A 17 -12.42 -1.76 9.09
N GLU A 18 -13.56 -2.41 9.22
CA GLU A 18 -14.86 -1.89 8.79
C GLU A 18 -15.71 -1.31 9.93
N GLU A 19 -15.26 -1.39 11.18
CA GLU A 19 -16.04 -1.09 12.40
C GLU A 19 -17.27 -2.04 12.58
N VAL A 20 -17.31 -3.13 11.81
CA VAL A 20 -18.35 -4.17 11.81
C VAL A 20 -17.75 -5.53 11.49
N GLN A 21 -18.44 -6.62 11.83
CA GLN A 21 -17.98 -7.95 11.46
C GLN A 21 -17.90 -8.12 9.91
N PRO A 22 -16.93 -8.88 9.40
CA PRO A 22 -15.99 -9.77 10.10
C PRO A 22 -14.77 -9.07 10.71
N ASP A 23 -14.56 -7.80 10.51
CA ASP A 23 -13.41 -7.04 10.99
C ASP A 23 -13.88 -5.76 11.71
N PRO A 24 -14.03 -5.79 13.05
CA PRO A 24 -14.55 -4.66 13.81
C PRO A 24 -13.49 -3.60 14.14
N ASP A 25 -12.29 -3.68 13.56
CA ASP A 25 -11.28 -2.65 13.75
C ASP A 25 -11.76 -1.30 13.16
N PRO A 26 -11.33 -0.17 13.71
CA PRO A 26 -11.77 1.14 13.24
C PRO A 26 -11.28 1.43 11.81
N ILE A 27 -12.10 2.14 11.03
CA ILE A 27 -11.77 2.57 9.67
C ILE A 27 -10.55 3.49 9.66
N PHE A 28 -10.42 4.37 10.65
CA PHE A 28 -9.33 5.32 10.78
C PHE A 28 -8.68 5.22 12.16
N ARG A 29 -7.36 5.16 12.21
CA ARG A 29 -6.64 4.96 13.45
C ARG A 29 -5.41 5.87 13.57
N MET A 30 -5.17 6.39 14.78
CA MET A 30 -4.07 7.31 15.05
C MET A 30 -3.27 6.96 16.32
N ASP A 31 -3.65 5.94 17.04
CA ASP A 31 -3.05 5.49 18.31
C ASP A 31 -1.96 4.44 18.12
N VAL A 32 -2.10 3.61 17.10
CA VAL A 32 -1.12 2.58 16.69
C VAL A 32 -0.87 2.67 15.20
N SER A 33 0.22 2.06 14.72
CA SER A 33 0.56 2.07 13.30
C SER A 33 1.21 0.75 12.87
N ASP A 34 0.96 0.35 11.64
CA ASP A 34 1.78 -0.55 10.84
C ASP A 34 2.07 0.13 9.49
N CYS A 35 2.78 -0.52 8.59
CA CYS A 35 3.15 0.08 7.32
C CYS A 35 1.92 0.54 6.50
N THR A 36 0.83 -0.20 6.52
CA THR A 36 -0.40 0.14 5.79
C THR A 36 -1.16 1.28 6.48
N VAL A 37 -1.33 1.21 7.80
CA VAL A 37 -1.93 2.30 8.60
C VAL A 37 -1.16 3.60 8.36
N HIS A 38 0.18 3.54 8.42
CA HIS A 38 1.04 4.69 8.21
C HIS A 38 0.80 5.39 6.88
N ILE A 39 0.79 4.62 5.79
CA ILE A 39 0.57 5.15 4.43
C ILE A 39 -0.86 5.69 4.27
N LEU A 40 -1.86 4.89 4.61
CA LEU A 40 -3.26 5.23 4.34
C LEU A 40 -3.73 6.44 5.16
N THR A 41 -3.38 6.49 6.45
CA THR A 41 -3.73 7.64 7.30
C THR A 41 -3.01 8.91 6.86
N SER A 42 -1.74 8.82 6.44
CA SER A 42 -1.00 9.97 5.90
C SER A 42 -1.63 10.49 4.61
N LEU A 43 -1.96 9.61 3.66
CA LEU A 43 -2.60 9.98 2.39
C LEU A 43 -3.99 10.58 2.61
N ALA A 44 -4.81 9.96 3.45
CA ALA A 44 -6.15 10.45 3.76
C ALA A 44 -6.08 11.84 4.41
N SER A 45 -5.17 12.02 5.37
CA SER A 45 -5.03 13.29 6.10
C SER A 45 -4.54 14.43 5.21
N VAL A 46 -3.58 14.20 4.31
CA VAL A 46 -3.07 15.26 3.43
C VAL A 46 -4.09 15.75 2.40
N GLN A 47 -5.07 14.93 2.09
CA GLN A 47 -6.17 15.24 1.15
C GLN A 47 -7.39 15.85 1.82
N SER A 48 -7.31 16.20 3.11
CA SER A 48 -8.47 16.56 3.93
C SER A 48 -8.24 17.85 4.71
N ASN A 49 -9.33 18.61 4.89
CA ASN A 49 -9.34 19.84 5.67
C ASN A 49 -9.91 19.62 7.09
N ASN A 50 -10.55 18.49 7.34
CA ASN A 50 -11.16 18.15 8.62
C ASN A 50 -11.22 16.63 8.80
N TRP A 51 -11.61 16.20 10.01
CA TRP A 51 -11.66 14.80 10.40
C TRP A 51 -12.66 13.97 9.58
N SER A 52 -13.83 14.52 9.28
CA SER A 52 -14.87 13.83 8.50
C SER A 52 -14.38 13.54 7.08
N GLU A 53 -13.70 14.51 6.46
CA GLU A 53 -13.08 14.33 5.14
C GLU A 53 -11.95 13.29 5.20
N ALA A 54 -11.12 13.30 6.26
CA ALA A 54 -10.04 12.34 6.42
C ALA A 54 -10.59 10.90 6.50
N LYS A 55 -11.63 10.67 7.28
CA LYS A 55 -12.32 9.36 7.36
C LYS A 55 -12.90 8.96 5.99
N SER A 56 -13.56 9.88 5.30
CA SER A 56 -14.14 9.62 3.97
C SER A 56 -13.06 9.33 2.92
N ASN A 57 -11.94 10.05 2.94
CA ASN A 57 -10.84 9.83 2.02
C ASN A 57 -10.13 8.49 2.31
N LEU A 58 -10.00 8.10 3.59
CA LEU A 58 -9.44 6.79 3.92
C LEU A 58 -10.31 5.66 3.38
N ILE A 59 -11.63 5.77 3.48
CA ILE A 59 -12.55 4.80 2.88
C ILE A 59 -12.32 4.71 1.37
N LYS A 60 -12.20 5.82 0.65
CA LYS A 60 -11.92 5.84 -0.80
C LYS A 60 -10.58 5.20 -1.16
N ILE A 61 -9.57 5.37 -0.31
CA ILE A 61 -8.23 4.83 -0.57
C ILE A 61 -8.14 3.34 -0.19
N HIS A 62 -8.85 2.92 0.85
CA HIS A 62 -8.72 1.56 1.40
C HIS A 62 -9.73 0.54 0.84
N TYR A 63 -10.83 1.01 0.23
CA TYR A 63 -11.88 0.14 -0.31
C TYR A 63 -12.15 0.43 -1.78
N LYS A 64 -12.43 -0.63 -2.54
CA LYS A 64 -12.85 -0.56 -3.95
C LYS A 64 -14.24 0.08 -4.04
N SER A 65 -14.48 0.82 -5.11
CA SER A 65 -15.83 1.31 -5.39
C SER A 65 -16.78 0.19 -5.82
N ASP A 66 -18.05 0.37 -5.57
CA ASP A 66 -19.11 -0.38 -6.22
C ASP A 66 -19.35 0.10 -7.66
N SER A 67 -20.26 -0.56 -8.36
CA SER A 67 -20.67 -0.20 -9.74
C SER A 67 -21.17 1.25 -9.84
N ASP A 68 -21.72 1.79 -8.78
CA ASP A 68 -22.24 3.16 -8.69
C ASP A 68 -21.14 4.19 -8.31
N GLY A 69 -19.89 3.77 -8.21
CA GLY A 69 -18.76 4.61 -7.82
C GLY A 69 -18.71 4.91 -6.31
N LYS A 70 -19.56 4.30 -5.49
CA LYS A 70 -19.57 4.47 -4.03
C LYS A 70 -18.54 3.55 -3.38
N HIS A 71 -17.81 4.07 -2.40
CA HIS A 71 -16.90 3.30 -1.56
C HIS A 71 -17.58 2.99 -0.22
N ILE A 72 -17.82 1.72 0.02
CA ILE A 72 -18.43 1.22 1.25
C ILE A 72 -17.38 0.38 1.99
N PRO A 73 -17.12 0.65 3.28
CA PRO A 73 -16.13 -0.11 4.06
C PRO A 73 -16.67 -1.50 4.38
N ARG A 74 -16.42 -2.44 3.47
CA ARG A 74 -16.79 -3.85 3.59
C ARG A 74 -15.58 -4.72 3.32
N TYR A 75 -15.45 -5.81 4.04
CA TYR A 75 -14.33 -6.73 3.95
C TYR A 75 -14.06 -7.23 2.51
N ASP A 76 -15.11 -7.57 1.76
CA ASP A 76 -15.00 -8.04 0.37
C ASP A 76 -14.58 -6.94 -0.63
N LYS A 77 -14.65 -5.67 -0.23
CA LYS A 77 -14.24 -4.51 -1.04
C LYS A 77 -12.87 -3.95 -0.67
N ARG A 78 -12.26 -4.42 0.42
CA ARG A 78 -10.96 -3.93 0.87
C ARG A 78 -9.86 -4.22 -0.16
N TRP A 79 -8.91 -3.31 -0.28
CA TRP A 79 -7.64 -3.57 -0.95
C TRP A 79 -6.76 -4.41 -0.03
N HIS A 80 -6.97 -5.75 -0.02
CA HIS A 80 -6.29 -6.67 0.88
C HIS A 80 -4.77 -6.77 0.63
N PHE A 81 -4.32 -6.45 -0.58
CA PHE A 81 -2.91 -6.51 -0.95
C PHE A 81 -2.42 -5.15 -1.40
N THR A 82 -1.29 -4.71 -0.86
CA THR A 82 -0.62 -3.48 -1.31
C THR A 82 -0.36 -3.49 -2.82
N THR A 83 0.00 -4.66 -3.39
CA THR A 83 0.19 -4.80 -4.84
C THR A 83 -1.08 -4.46 -5.63
N ASP A 84 -2.24 -5.00 -5.24
CA ASP A 84 -3.52 -4.75 -5.90
C ASP A 84 -3.90 -3.26 -5.80
N ARG A 85 -3.74 -2.68 -4.61
CA ARG A 85 -3.97 -1.26 -4.38
C ARG A 85 -3.06 -0.36 -5.23
N LEU A 86 -1.76 -0.64 -5.31
CA LEU A 86 -0.82 0.17 -6.11
C LEU A 86 -1.04 0.07 -7.62
N LEU A 87 -1.61 -1.01 -8.11
CA LEU A 87 -1.89 -1.20 -9.53
C LEU A 87 -3.18 -0.52 -9.98
N ASP A 88 -4.24 -0.61 -9.18
CA ASP A 88 -5.59 -0.26 -9.62
C ASP A 88 -6.23 0.91 -8.85
N ASN A 89 -5.67 1.33 -7.70
CA ASN A 89 -6.24 2.45 -6.96
C ASN A 89 -5.80 3.79 -7.56
N PRO A 90 -6.72 4.66 -7.97
CA PRO A 90 -6.39 5.94 -8.60
C PRO A 90 -5.78 6.97 -7.65
N SER A 91 -5.82 6.75 -6.33
CA SER A 91 -5.27 7.67 -5.33
C SER A 91 -3.74 7.74 -5.34
N THR A 92 -3.06 6.78 -5.98
CA THR A 92 -1.60 6.75 -6.10
C THR A 92 -1.16 6.41 -7.53
N LYS A 93 -0.17 7.12 -8.03
CA LYS A 93 0.43 6.85 -9.35
C LYS A 93 1.73 6.09 -9.19
N ASN A 94 1.83 4.91 -9.81
CA ASN A 94 3.09 4.18 -9.89
C ASN A 94 4.05 4.87 -10.89
N ILE A 95 5.15 5.41 -10.38
CA ILE A 95 6.17 6.13 -11.16
C ILE A 95 7.44 5.29 -11.41
N THR A 96 7.49 4.03 -10.99
CA THR A 96 8.69 3.19 -11.08
C THR A 96 9.28 3.16 -12.50
N GLN A 97 8.44 3.00 -13.52
CA GLN A 97 8.89 2.94 -14.91
C GLN A 97 9.27 4.30 -15.50
N THR A 98 8.85 5.40 -14.91
CA THR A 98 9.20 6.75 -15.35
C THR A 98 10.54 7.23 -14.80
N LEU A 99 11.01 6.63 -13.70
CA LEU A 99 12.24 7.03 -13.02
C LEU A 99 13.51 6.49 -13.71
N PHE A 100 13.38 5.39 -14.48
CA PHE A 100 14.52 4.68 -15.04
C PHE A 100 14.34 4.22 -16.47
N HIS A 101 15.49 4.00 -17.13
CA HIS A 101 15.55 3.23 -18.36
C HIS A 101 15.20 1.76 -18.12
N SER A 102 14.56 1.12 -19.09
CA SER A 102 14.00 -0.23 -19.00
C SER A 102 15.00 -1.32 -18.55
N GLU A 103 16.27 -1.16 -18.88
CA GLU A 103 17.36 -2.10 -18.54
C GLU A 103 17.60 -2.27 -17.03
N LYS A 104 17.32 -1.23 -16.22
CA LYS A 104 17.46 -1.25 -14.75
C LYS A 104 16.21 -1.77 -14.03
N ILE A 105 15.12 -1.92 -14.74
CA ILE A 105 13.84 -2.33 -14.18
C ILE A 105 13.65 -3.83 -14.39
N LYS A 106 13.29 -4.54 -13.34
CA LYS A 106 12.86 -5.94 -13.40
C LYS A 106 11.36 -6.02 -13.31
N LYS A 107 10.79 -7.07 -13.92
CA LYS A 107 9.36 -7.37 -13.91
C LYS A 107 9.11 -8.67 -13.16
N ILE A 108 8.02 -8.72 -12.42
CA ILE A 108 7.50 -9.91 -11.77
C ILE A 108 6.08 -10.12 -12.26
N ASP A 109 5.80 -11.33 -12.73
CA ASP A 109 4.46 -11.83 -13.02
C ASP A 109 4.09 -12.86 -11.93
N LEU A 110 2.94 -12.67 -11.27
CA LEU A 110 2.51 -13.54 -10.18
C LEU A 110 0.98 -13.56 -10.10
N THR A 111 0.42 -14.64 -9.57
CA THR A 111 -1.00 -14.70 -9.22
C THR A 111 -1.16 -14.31 -7.74
N LEU A 112 -1.70 -13.11 -7.49
CA LEU A 112 -2.01 -12.65 -6.13
C LEU A 112 -3.01 -13.57 -5.47
N ASN A 113 -2.89 -13.73 -4.14
CA ASN A 113 -3.73 -14.57 -3.30
C ASN A 113 -3.65 -16.08 -3.59
N GLN A 114 -2.74 -16.54 -4.44
CA GLN A 114 -2.56 -17.96 -4.74
C GLN A 114 -1.20 -18.45 -4.29
N LYS A 115 -1.17 -19.38 -3.33
CA LYS A 115 0.05 -20.07 -2.88
C LYS A 115 0.56 -21.04 -3.93
N GLU A 116 1.81 -21.48 -3.81
CA GLU A 116 2.43 -22.49 -4.70
C GLU A 116 1.65 -23.81 -4.75
N ASN A 117 0.98 -24.18 -3.67
CA ASN A 117 0.14 -25.39 -3.62
C ASN A 117 -1.26 -25.22 -4.23
N GLY A 118 -1.56 -24.04 -4.78
CA GLY A 118 -2.83 -23.70 -5.40
C GLY A 118 -3.89 -23.10 -4.46
N ASP A 119 -3.70 -23.18 -3.13
CA ASP A 119 -4.63 -22.64 -2.15
C ASP A 119 -4.64 -21.11 -2.16
N GLU A 120 -5.73 -20.50 -1.71
CA GLU A 120 -5.77 -19.07 -1.42
C GLU A 120 -4.92 -18.73 -0.18
N PHE A 121 -4.26 -17.57 -0.21
CA PHE A 121 -3.59 -17.02 0.97
C PHE A 121 -4.60 -16.46 1.98
N LEU A 122 -5.54 -15.64 1.49
CA LEU A 122 -6.72 -15.17 2.23
C LEU A 122 -7.97 -15.78 1.62
N ASN A 123 -8.92 -16.22 2.43
CA ASN A 123 -10.20 -16.76 1.98
C ASN A 123 -11.15 -15.63 1.53
N ILE A 124 -10.83 -15.00 0.39
CA ILE A 124 -11.61 -13.90 -0.19
C ILE A 124 -12.21 -14.25 -1.55
N LYS A 125 -12.12 -15.52 -1.93
CA LYS A 125 -12.76 -16.11 -3.14
C LYS A 125 -12.36 -15.45 -4.45
N TRP A 126 -11.11 -14.94 -4.54
CA TRP A 126 -10.53 -14.46 -5.78
C TRP A 126 -9.01 -14.59 -5.80
N VAL A 127 -8.49 -14.81 -7.01
CA VAL A 127 -7.07 -14.71 -7.33
C VAL A 127 -6.92 -13.79 -8.54
N LYS A 128 -5.78 -13.11 -8.68
CA LYS A 128 -5.57 -12.13 -9.75
C LYS A 128 -4.16 -12.23 -10.31
N LYS A 129 -4.03 -12.46 -11.62
CA LYS A 129 -2.74 -12.34 -12.31
C LYS A 129 -2.32 -10.88 -12.36
N VAL A 130 -1.11 -10.59 -11.92
CA VAL A 130 -0.55 -9.24 -11.89
C VAL A 130 0.86 -9.22 -12.42
N SER A 131 1.25 -8.06 -12.95
CA SER A 131 2.62 -7.73 -13.33
C SER A 131 3.05 -6.48 -12.58
N ILE A 132 4.20 -6.51 -11.90
CA ILE A 132 4.75 -5.34 -11.25
C ILE A 132 6.22 -5.13 -11.67
N HIS A 133 6.58 -3.88 -11.87
CA HIS A 133 7.95 -3.48 -12.13
C HIS A 133 8.61 -2.98 -10.85
N PHE A 134 9.86 -3.37 -10.65
CA PHE A 134 10.63 -2.97 -9.47
C PHE A 134 12.10 -2.74 -9.82
N ILE A 135 12.79 -2.04 -8.94
CA ILE A 135 14.22 -1.77 -9.04
C ILE A 135 14.94 -2.66 -8.04
N PRO A 136 15.88 -3.51 -8.51
CA PRO A 136 16.72 -4.31 -7.62
C PRO A 136 17.54 -3.45 -6.65
N ASN A 137 17.66 -3.88 -5.39
CA ASN A 137 18.33 -3.11 -4.34
C ASN A 137 19.76 -2.67 -4.71
N HIS A 138 20.53 -3.53 -5.39
CA HIS A 138 21.91 -3.21 -5.79
C HIS A 138 22.02 -2.11 -6.86
N LEU A 139 20.91 -1.68 -7.45
CA LEU A 139 20.83 -0.58 -8.42
C LEU A 139 20.36 0.73 -7.78
N ILE A 140 20.06 0.72 -6.49
CA ILE A 140 19.64 1.93 -5.76
C ILE A 140 20.89 2.68 -5.34
N ASP A 141 21.08 3.85 -5.90
CA ASP A 141 22.19 4.76 -5.62
C ASP A 141 21.70 6.21 -5.41
N ALA A 142 22.63 7.09 -5.06
CA ALA A 142 22.31 8.50 -4.83
C ALA A 142 21.75 9.21 -6.09
N SER A 143 22.14 8.76 -7.29
CA SER A 143 21.64 9.34 -8.55
C SER A 143 20.19 8.96 -8.78
N LEU A 144 19.80 7.77 -8.35
CA LEU A 144 18.42 7.31 -8.33
C LEU A 144 17.58 8.15 -7.38
N LEU A 145 18.02 8.23 -6.13
CA LEU A 145 17.27 8.92 -5.08
C LEU A 145 16.95 10.36 -5.50
N LYS A 146 17.86 11.04 -6.19
CA LYS A 146 17.63 12.39 -6.74
C LYS A 146 16.51 12.49 -7.79
N LYS A 147 16.14 11.37 -8.44
CA LYS A 147 15.05 11.33 -9.45
C LYS A 147 13.69 11.11 -8.81
N ILE A 148 13.64 10.59 -7.59
CA ILE A 148 12.39 10.39 -6.85
C ILE A 148 11.86 11.78 -6.44
N PRO A 149 10.55 12.04 -6.47
CA PRO A 149 9.99 13.24 -5.87
C PRO A 149 10.41 13.39 -4.40
N SER A 150 10.53 14.63 -3.90
CA SER A 150 10.92 14.90 -2.52
C SER A 150 10.05 14.19 -1.47
N VAL A 151 8.81 13.85 -1.84
CA VAL A 151 7.93 12.96 -1.06
C VAL A 151 7.34 11.93 -2.01
N ALA A 152 7.55 10.66 -1.73
CA ALA A 152 7.00 9.55 -2.50
C ALA A 152 6.74 8.33 -1.60
N GLY A 153 5.70 7.57 -1.92
CA GLY A 153 5.51 6.24 -1.35
C GLY A 153 6.56 5.27 -1.92
N VAL A 154 7.06 4.37 -1.10
CA VAL A 154 7.93 3.26 -1.49
C VAL A 154 7.34 1.94 -1.04
N ALA A 155 7.37 0.95 -1.92
CA ALA A 155 6.91 -0.41 -1.64
C ALA A 155 8.07 -1.41 -1.84
N PHE A 156 8.23 -2.32 -0.90
CA PHE A 156 9.34 -3.27 -0.86
C PHE A 156 8.90 -4.64 -1.35
N VAL A 157 9.47 -5.07 -2.48
CA VAL A 157 9.27 -6.40 -3.03
C VAL A 157 10.10 -7.42 -2.25
N LYS A 158 9.48 -8.53 -1.82
CA LYS A 158 10.15 -9.60 -1.07
C LYS A 158 9.96 -10.96 -1.73
N LYS A 159 11.02 -11.47 -2.38
CA LYS A 159 10.98 -12.74 -3.10
C LYS A 159 10.46 -13.93 -2.27
N ALA A 160 10.79 -13.98 -0.98
CA ALA A 160 10.33 -15.03 -0.08
C ALA A 160 8.79 -15.12 0.04
N TYR A 161 8.06 -14.06 -0.32
CA TYR A 161 6.61 -14.02 -0.24
C TYR A 161 5.90 -14.49 -1.51
N PHE A 162 6.63 -14.66 -2.61
CA PHE A 162 6.05 -15.09 -3.90
C PHE A 162 5.33 -16.43 -3.80
N LYS A 163 5.90 -17.38 -3.06
CA LYS A 163 5.28 -18.69 -2.79
C LYS A 163 3.94 -18.61 -2.04
N MET A 164 3.65 -17.48 -1.41
CA MET A 164 2.37 -17.21 -0.73
C MET A 164 1.39 -16.41 -1.60
N GLY A 165 1.74 -16.11 -2.86
CA GLY A 165 0.93 -15.24 -3.71
C GLY A 165 1.00 -13.76 -3.34
N LEU A 166 2.12 -13.32 -2.74
CA LEU A 166 2.35 -11.96 -2.31
C LEU A 166 3.61 -11.39 -2.98
N ILE A 167 3.63 -10.12 -3.34
CA ILE A 167 4.81 -9.45 -3.92
C ILE A 167 5.39 -8.44 -2.94
N ILE A 168 4.56 -7.52 -2.46
CA ILE A 168 4.97 -6.43 -1.58
C ILE A 168 4.84 -6.89 -0.13
N ALA A 169 5.92 -6.71 0.63
CA ALA A 169 6.00 -7.11 2.03
C ALA A 169 5.92 -5.93 3.00
N HIS A 170 6.20 -4.72 2.50
CA HIS A 170 6.31 -3.55 3.34
C HIS A 170 6.17 -2.28 2.50
N GLU A 171 5.79 -1.18 3.12
CA GLU A 171 5.71 0.13 2.50
C GLU A 171 6.13 1.24 3.47
N GLY A 172 6.54 2.38 2.92
CA GLY A 172 6.96 3.56 3.66
C GLY A 172 6.87 4.82 2.81
N ILE A 173 7.30 5.95 3.37
CA ILE A 173 7.34 7.24 2.69
C ILE A 173 8.78 7.73 2.65
N ILE A 174 9.31 7.97 1.45
CA ILE A 174 10.58 8.66 1.25
C ILE A 174 10.34 10.15 1.43
N ILE A 175 11.24 10.80 2.18
CA ILE A 175 11.23 12.24 2.43
C ILE A 175 12.60 12.82 2.08
N ASP A 176 12.59 13.95 1.40
CA ASP A 176 13.77 14.71 1.00
C ASP A 176 14.80 13.88 0.21
N ASN A 177 14.33 12.89 -0.54
CA ASN A 177 15.13 11.97 -1.37
C ASN A 177 16.22 11.21 -0.58
N LYS A 178 16.05 11.05 0.72
CA LYS A 178 17.10 10.53 1.62
C LYS A 178 16.54 9.60 2.69
N ASP A 179 15.57 10.06 3.45
CA ASP A 179 15.06 9.35 4.62
C ASP A 179 13.79 8.57 4.27
N ILE A 180 13.60 7.42 4.90
CA ILE A 180 12.37 6.63 4.79
C ILE A 180 11.70 6.60 6.16
N ILE A 181 10.45 7.05 6.21
CA ILE A 181 9.60 6.89 7.38
C ILE A 181 8.68 5.70 7.12
N HIS A 182 8.68 4.76 8.04
CA HIS A 182 7.85 3.57 8.00
C HIS A 182 7.49 3.10 9.42
N ALA A 183 6.55 2.17 9.55
CA ALA A 183 6.20 1.53 10.80
C ALA A 183 6.52 0.03 10.75
#